data_28adf6c5f562adeeffb052f3df2a6612
#
_entry.id   28adf6c5f562adeeffb052f3df2a6612
#
_cell.length_a   1.000
_cell.length_b   1.000
_cell.length_c   1.000
_cell.angle_alpha   90.00
_cell.angle_beta   90.00
_cell.angle_gamma   90.00
#
_symmetry.space_group_name_H-M   'P 1'
#
loop_
_entity.id
_entity.type
_entity.pdbx_description
1 polymer ?
#
loop_
_entity_poly.entity_id
_entity_poly.type
_entity_poly.pdbx_seq_one_letter_code
_entity_poly.pdbx_strand_id
1 'polypeptide(L)'
;MGDTTEKIILIMVTREDLFAAPFFYGNVDLDEEKLKESIENTNILYGLVSEDFDILHGSFDWLYGPVNRFVVEVMEEMEFYGPHSIFTSWLTATIKENEIKSQDHMHMNSFMSGTLYLTENPSPLMFKNPLPWRFQNNESAMNITGKLASNKYVYQPQKGEIIMFPSHVWHQIQSNDSEDPRYSIAFNVLPTGTLGNWDSTVNLKVIK
;
A
#
# COMPACT_ATOMS: atom_id res chain seq x y z
N MET A 1 10.91 22.35 60.66
CA MET A 1 10.12 22.12 59.44
C MET A 1 11.09 21.75 58.35
N GLY A 2 11.23 20.47 58.08
CA GLY A 2 12.13 19.96 57.03
C GLY A 2 11.41 20.04 55.69
N ASP A 3 12.03 20.78 54.76
CA ASP A 3 11.61 20.83 53.38
C ASP A 3 11.97 19.50 52.68
N THR A 4 10.98 18.63 52.53
CA THR A 4 11.10 17.41 51.75
C THR A 4 10.75 17.75 50.29
N THR A 5 11.70 18.39 49.57
CA THR A 5 11.64 18.45 48.09
C THR A 5 11.77 17.01 47.55
N GLU A 6 10.63 16.42 47.17
CA GLU A 6 10.63 15.17 46.40
C GLU A 6 11.40 15.42 45.09
N LYS A 7 12.52 14.72 44.96
CA LYS A 7 13.28 14.67 43.68
C LYS A 7 12.45 13.92 42.66
N ILE A 8 11.82 14.64 41.72
CA ILE A 8 11.18 14.03 40.54
C ILE A 8 12.30 13.41 39.69
N ILE A 9 12.36 12.07 39.68
CA ILE A 9 13.25 11.35 38.77
C ILE A 9 12.56 11.29 37.42
N LEU A 10 13.03 12.07 36.46
CA LEU A 10 12.60 11.97 35.07
C LEU A 10 13.21 10.70 34.46
N ILE A 11 12.35 9.71 34.22
CA ILE A 11 12.72 8.51 33.46
C ILE A 11 12.55 8.87 31.97
N MET A 12 13.69 8.87 31.22
CA MET A 12 13.62 8.95 29.78
C MET A 12 13.24 7.59 29.21
N VAL A 13 12.11 7.54 28.47
CA VAL A 13 11.68 6.35 27.76
C VAL A 13 12.17 6.45 26.31
N THR A 14 12.97 5.49 25.89
CA THR A 14 13.38 5.34 24.49
C THR A 14 12.51 4.28 23.84
N ARG A 15 12.07 4.56 22.62
CA ARG A 15 11.27 3.63 21.83
C ARG A 15 12.10 3.11 20.66
N GLU A 16 12.02 1.81 20.42
CA GLU A 16 12.52 1.15 19.24
C GLU A 16 11.39 0.30 18.64
N ASP A 17 11.14 0.46 17.34
CA ASP A 17 10.08 -0.27 16.65
C ASP A 17 10.66 -1.60 16.11
N LEU A 18 10.37 -2.70 16.80
CA LEU A 18 10.75 -4.04 16.36
C LEU A 18 9.66 -4.63 15.46
N PHE A 19 10.07 -5.15 14.29
CA PHE A 19 9.19 -5.84 13.35
C PHE A 19 8.01 -4.98 12.84
N ALA A 20 8.18 -3.67 12.77
CA ALA A 20 7.19 -2.78 12.19
C ALA A 20 6.94 -3.14 10.71
N ALA A 21 5.68 -3.16 10.28
CA ALA A 21 5.34 -3.20 8.87
C ALA A 21 5.51 -1.77 8.29
N PRO A 22 6.47 -1.52 7.40
CA PRO A 22 6.68 -0.20 6.84
C PRO A 22 5.51 0.18 5.91
N PHE A 23 5.20 1.49 5.88
CA PHE A 23 4.22 2.06 4.96
C PHE A 23 4.84 3.30 4.34
N PHE A 24 4.97 3.28 3.02
CA PHE A 24 5.59 4.33 2.25
C PHE A 24 4.53 5.09 1.46
N TYR A 25 4.72 6.39 1.30
CA TYR A 25 3.86 7.23 0.47
C TYR A 25 4.66 8.35 -0.18
N GLY A 26 4.20 8.79 -1.33
CA GLY A 26 4.77 9.86 -2.12
C GLY A 26 3.73 10.46 -3.06
N ASN A 27 4.16 11.30 -3.98
CA ASN A 27 3.29 11.93 -4.96
C ASN A 27 3.83 11.76 -6.37
N VAL A 28 2.92 11.58 -7.30
CA VAL A 28 3.15 11.54 -8.75
C VAL A 28 2.32 12.63 -9.39
N ASP A 29 2.95 13.46 -10.20
CA ASP A 29 2.24 14.46 -11.02
C ASP A 29 1.45 13.74 -12.12
N LEU A 30 0.16 14.06 -12.21
CA LEU A 30 -0.75 13.48 -13.19
C LEU A 30 -1.04 14.46 -14.32
N ASP A 31 -0.86 14.02 -15.56
CA ASP A 31 -1.31 14.72 -16.75
C ASP A 31 -2.79 14.36 -17.00
N GLU A 32 -3.67 15.33 -16.82
CA GLU A 32 -5.14 15.12 -16.88
C GLU A 32 -5.63 14.65 -18.26
N GLU A 33 -5.00 15.12 -19.35
CA GLU A 33 -5.40 14.72 -20.70
C GLU A 33 -5.02 13.26 -20.96
N LYS A 34 -3.78 12.89 -20.64
CA LYS A 34 -3.33 11.50 -20.74
C LYS A 34 -4.09 10.57 -19.82
N LEU A 35 -4.38 11.03 -18.59
CA LEU A 35 -5.14 10.26 -17.63
C LEU A 35 -6.52 9.90 -18.16
N LYS A 36 -7.24 10.89 -18.69
CA LYS A 36 -8.55 10.69 -19.30
C LYS A 36 -8.49 9.73 -20.49
N GLU A 37 -7.55 9.94 -21.41
CA GLU A 37 -7.34 9.07 -22.56
C GLU A 37 -7.03 7.64 -22.14
N SER A 38 -6.14 7.45 -21.14
CA SER A 38 -5.76 6.14 -20.65
C SER A 38 -6.93 5.39 -20.02
N ILE A 39 -7.79 6.08 -19.25
CA ILE A 39 -8.99 5.48 -18.65
C ILE A 39 -9.98 5.06 -19.75
N GLU A 40 -10.23 5.95 -20.72
CA GLU A 40 -11.16 5.68 -21.84
C GLU A 40 -10.70 4.50 -22.72
N ASN A 41 -9.39 4.31 -22.85
CA ASN A 41 -8.79 3.21 -23.63
C ASN A 41 -8.61 1.90 -22.82
N THR A 42 -9.02 1.87 -21.57
CA THR A 42 -8.86 0.68 -20.72
C THR A 42 -10.18 -0.07 -20.59
N ASN A 43 -10.21 -1.34 -21.01
CA ASN A 43 -11.35 -2.22 -20.78
C ASN A 43 -11.47 -2.58 -19.31
N ILE A 44 -12.61 -2.27 -18.71
CA ILE A 44 -12.91 -2.55 -17.29
C ILE A 44 -13.92 -3.69 -17.21
N LEU A 45 -13.52 -4.79 -16.57
CA LEU A 45 -14.37 -5.94 -16.31
C LEU A 45 -15.29 -5.68 -15.12
N TYR A 46 -16.57 -5.96 -15.30
CA TYR A 46 -17.60 -5.84 -14.27
C TYR A 46 -17.64 -4.47 -13.56
N GLY A 47 -17.07 -3.43 -14.19
CA GLY A 47 -16.97 -2.10 -13.59
C GLY A 47 -16.02 -2.02 -12.38
N LEU A 48 -15.09 -2.98 -12.21
CA LEU A 48 -14.25 -3.10 -11.02
C LEU A 48 -12.75 -3.04 -11.30
N VAL A 49 -12.28 -3.82 -12.29
CA VAL A 49 -10.84 -3.96 -12.58
C VAL A 49 -10.60 -3.98 -14.08
N SER A 50 -9.43 -3.55 -14.51
CA SER A 50 -9.02 -3.66 -15.92
C SER A 50 -8.92 -5.13 -16.35
N GLU A 51 -9.22 -5.40 -17.63
CA GLU A 51 -8.98 -6.70 -18.24
C GLU A 51 -7.49 -7.03 -18.33
N ASP A 52 -6.68 -6.01 -18.61
CA ASP A 52 -5.22 -6.11 -18.66
C ASP A 52 -4.62 -5.95 -17.25
N PHE A 53 -3.69 -6.83 -16.90
CA PHE A 53 -2.91 -6.83 -15.66
C PHE A 53 -1.45 -6.38 -15.84
N ASP A 54 -1.16 -5.67 -16.93
CA ASP A 54 0.13 -5.02 -17.19
C ASP A 54 -0.03 -3.59 -17.73
N ILE A 55 -1.01 -2.85 -17.22
CA ILE A 55 -1.41 -1.53 -17.73
C ILE A 55 -0.30 -0.48 -17.69
N LEU A 56 0.68 -0.61 -16.79
CA LEU A 56 1.86 0.26 -16.74
C LEU A 56 2.83 0.05 -17.92
N HIS A 57 2.67 -1.02 -18.71
CA HIS A 57 3.35 -1.20 -19.99
C HIS A 57 2.36 -1.14 -21.17
N GLY A 58 1.09 -0.86 -20.88
CA GLY A 58 -0.01 -0.70 -21.83
C GLY A 58 -0.59 0.71 -21.80
N SER A 59 -1.88 0.81 -21.48
CA SER A 59 -2.66 2.08 -21.53
C SER A 59 -2.14 3.19 -20.60
N PHE A 60 -1.34 2.88 -19.60
CA PHE A 60 -0.74 3.82 -18.64
C PHE A 60 0.80 3.84 -18.69
N ASP A 61 1.42 3.56 -19.85
CA ASP A 61 2.87 3.46 -20.00
C ASP A 61 3.61 4.74 -19.60
N TRP A 62 3.00 5.88 -19.77
CA TRP A 62 3.53 7.20 -19.37
C TRP A 62 3.72 7.34 -17.84
N LEU A 63 3.00 6.53 -17.03
CA LEU A 63 3.15 6.47 -15.57
C LEU A 63 4.20 5.45 -15.11
N TYR A 64 4.65 4.55 -15.99
CA TYR A 64 5.65 3.55 -15.60
C TYR A 64 6.92 4.19 -15.01
N GLY A 65 7.45 5.20 -15.66
CA GLY A 65 8.67 5.89 -15.22
C GLY A 65 8.54 6.48 -13.80
N PRO A 66 7.55 7.34 -13.53
CA PRO A 66 7.29 7.87 -12.18
C PRO A 66 7.03 6.80 -11.12
N VAL A 67 6.20 5.80 -11.42
CA VAL A 67 5.88 4.70 -10.49
C VAL A 67 7.13 3.86 -10.19
N ASN A 68 7.90 3.49 -11.21
CA ASN A 68 9.13 2.71 -11.03
C ASN A 68 10.18 3.47 -10.22
N ARG A 69 10.29 4.80 -10.39
CA ARG A 69 11.19 5.62 -9.58
C ARG A 69 10.80 5.56 -8.11
N PHE A 70 9.53 5.70 -7.79
CA PHE A 70 9.04 5.56 -6.42
C PHE A 70 9.34 4.16 -5.85
N VAL A 71 9.14 3.10 -6.64
CA VAL A 71 9.48 1.73 -6.24
C VAL A 71 10.97 1.60 -5.91
N VAL A 72 11.85 2.14 -6.75
CA VAL A 72 13.30 2.12 -6.50
C VAL A 72 13.65 2.81 -5.19
N GLU A 73 13.13 4.03 -4.96
CA GLU A 73 13.37 4.79 -3.72
C GLU A 73 12.88 4.02 -2.48
N VAL A 74 11.71 3.37 -2.55
CA VAL A 74 11.20 2.53 -1.46
C VAL A 74 12.08 1.31 -1.21
N MET A 75 12.55 0.64 -2.26
CA MET A 75 13.43 -0.53 -2.12
C MET A 75 14.78 -0.14 -1.53
N GLU A 76 15.33 1.03 -1.90
CA GLU A 76 16.56 1.58 -1.32
C GLU A 76 16.37 1.94 0.16
N GLU A 77 15.25 2.57 0.54
CA GLU A 77 14.92 2.88 1.94
C GLU A 77 14.77 1.61 2.80
N MET A 78 14.35 0.51 2.19
CA MET A 78 14.33 -0.81 2.82
C MET A 78 15.69 -1.52 2.82
N GLU A 79 16.75 -0.85 2.37
CA GLU A 79 18.08 -1.42 2.20
C GLU A 79 18.12 -2.65 1.27
N PHE A 80 17.14 -2.75 0.37
CA PHE A 80 17.08 -3.82 -0.64
C PHE A 80 17.69 -3.34 -1.96
N TYR A 81 18.94 -3.68 -2.19
CA TYR A 81 19.72 -3.26 -3.37
C TYR A 81 19.73 -4.28 -4.51
N GLY A 82 18.97 -5.35 -4.39
CA GLY A 82 18.84 -6.38 -5.42
C GLY A 82 17.96 -5.97 -6.60
N PRO A 83 18.05 -6.64 -7.74
CA PRO A 83 17.15 -6.41 -8.85
C PRO A 83 15.70 -6.76 -8.45
N HIS A 84 14.76 -5.96 -8.93
CA HIS A 84 13.34 -6.12 -8.70
C HIS A 84 12.53 -5.66 -9.91
N SER A 85 11.26 -5.99 -9.97
CA SER A 85 10.39 -5.64 -11.08
C SER A 85 8.95 -5.44 -10.61
N ILE A 86 8.28 -4.45 -11.19
CA ILE A 86 6.81 -4.39 -11.20
C ILE A 86 6.34 -5.47 -12.16
N PHE A 87 5.77 -6.56 -11.65
CA PHE A 87 5.43 -7.72 -12.46
C PHE A 87 3.95 -7.77 -12.87
N THR A 88 3.10 -7.03 -12.18
CA THR A 88 1.69 -6.86 -12.52
C THR A 88 1.20 -5.49 -12.10
N SER A 89 0.27 -4.93 -12.88
CA SER A 89 -0.38 -3.66 -12.59
C SER A 89 -1.77 -3.63 -13.24
N TRP A 90 -2.78 -3.12 -12.51
CA TRP A 90 -4.15 -3.07 -13.01
C TRP A 90 -4.87 -1.80 -12.54
N LEU A 91 -5.84 -1.35 -13.35
CA LEU A 91 -6.73 -0.28 -12.97
C LEU A 91 -7.86 -0.84 -12.09
N THR A 92 -8.10 -0.21 -10.96
CA THR A 92 -9.26 -0.47 -10.11
C THR A 92 -10.25 0.67 -10.26
N ALA A 93 -11.51 0.35 -10.56
CA ALA A 93 -12.61 1.31 -10.58
C ALA A 93 -13.53 1.04 -9.37
N THR A 94 -13.88 2.08 -8.65
CA THR A 94 -14.87 2.02 -7.57
C THR A 94 -16.00 2.96 -7.88
N ILE A 95 -17.20 2.42 -8.12
CA ILE A 95 -18.42 3.17 -8.35
C ILE A 95 -19.42 2.93 -7.23
N LYS A 96 -20.26 3.93 -6.94
CA LYS A 96 -21.21 3.88 -5.82
C LYS A 96 -22.18 2.70 -5.91
N GLU A 97 -22.63 2.37 -7.10
CA GLU A 97 -23.57 1.27 -7.35
C GLU A 97 -22.95 -0.12 -7.05
N ASN A 98 -21.65 -0.22 -7.18
CA ASN A 98 -20.89 -1.39 -6.79
C ASN A 98 -20.37 -1.18 -5.36
N GLU A 99 -21.24 -1.24 -4.34
CA GLU A 99 -20.86 -1.23 -2.91
C GLU A 99 -19.91 -2.39 -2.53
N ILE A 100 -19.18 -2.91 -3.50
CA ILE A 100 -18.23 -3.97 -3.28
C ILE A 100 -17.04 -3.36 -2.54
N LYS A 101 -17.16 -3.36 -1.21
CA LYS A 101 -15.97 -3.37 -0.37
C LYS A 101 -15.12 -4.50 -0.89
N SER A 102 -13.88 -4.22 -1.31
CA SER A 102 -13.01 -5.35 -1.58
C SER A 102 -12.99 -6.21 -0.32
N GLN A 103 -13.05 -7.53 -0.49
CA GLN A 103 -12.86 -8.41 0.65
C GLN A 103 -11.46 -8.16 1.22
N ASP A 104 -11.30 -8.38 2.52
CA ASP A 104 -9.97 -8.42 3.12
C ASP A 104 -9.10 -9.40 2.34
N HIS A 105 -7.94 -8.95 1.90
CA HIS A 105 -7.01 -9.78 1.14
C HIS A 105 -5.55 -9.35 1.35
N MET A 106 -4.63 -10.16 0.89
CA MET A 106 -3.20 -9.92 0.77
C MET A 106 -2.70 -10.50 -0.55
N HIS A 107 -1.52 -10.08 -1.00
CA HIS A 107 -0.96 -10.54 -2.27
C HIS A 107 0.13 -11.59 -2.00
N MET A 108 -0.25 -12.87 -2.05
CA MET A 108 0.61 -14.01 -1.66
C MET A 108 1.89 -14.17 -2.48
N ASN A 109 1.86 -13.78 -3.76
CA ASN A 109 2.97 -13.97 -4.70
C ASN A 109 3.73 -12.66 -4.98
N SER A 110 3.70 -11.73 -4.03
CA SER A 110 4.33 -10.44 -4.16
C SER A 110 5.16 -10.10 -2.92
N PHE A 111 6.23 -9.34 -3.10
CA PHE A 111 7.06 -8.84 -2.01
C PHE A 111 6.50 -7.52 -1.46
N MET A 112 6.26 -6.56 -2.35
CA MET A 112 5.63 -5.28 -2.04
C MET A 112 4.44 -5.05 -2.95
N SER A 113 3.41 -4.39 -2.43
CA SER A 113 2.24 -3.94 -3.18
C SER A 113 2.09 -2.44 -3.06
N GLY A 114 1.61 -1.81 -4.11
CA GLY A 114 1.40 -0.37 -4.12
C GLY A 114 0.12 0.03 -4.85
N THR A 115 -0.27 1.28 -4.64
CA THR A 115 -1.43 1.90 -5.28
C THR A 115 -1.15 3.36 -5.59
N LEU A 116 -1.40 3.79 -6.84
CA LEU A 116 -1.42 5.19 -7.26
C LEU A 116 -2.87 5.63 -7.44
N TYR A 117 -3.27 6.71 -6.74
CA TYR A 117 -4.63 7.22 -6.76
C TYR A 117 -4.81 8.29 -7.85
N LEU A 118 -5.75 8.07 -8.75
CA LEU A 118 -5.88 8.85 -10.00
C LEU A 118 -6.97 9.92 -9.95
N THR A 119 -7.93 9.83 -9.03
CA THR A 119 -9.10 10.71 -8.98
C THR A 119 -9.23 11.42 -7.64
N GLU A 120 -10.02 12.50 -7.63
CA GLU A 120 -10.38 13.19 -6.39
C GLU A 120 -11.21 12.28 -5.46
N ASN A 121 -11.11 12.53 -4.15
CA ASN A 121 -11.84 11.78 -3.11
C ASN A 121 -11.70 10.25 -3.24
N PRO A 122 -10.49 9.72 -3.32
CA PRO A 122 -10.29 8.28 -3.47
C PRO A 122 -10.82 7.51 -2.25
N SER A 123 -11.18 6.25 -2.47
CA SER A 123 -11.65 5.38 -1.39
C SER A 123 -10.57 5.15 -0.34
N PRO A 124 -10.92 5.23 0.95
CA PRO A 124 -9.97 4.89 2.01
C PRO A 124 -9.48 3.45 1.90
N LEU A 125 -8.23 3.22 2.28
CA LEU A 125 -7.64 1.88 2.36
C LEU A 125 -7.43 1.52 3.84
N MET A 126 -8.05 0.43 4.27
CA MET A 126 -7.90 -0.09 5.62
C MET A 126 -6.87 -1.22 5.63
N PHE A 127 -5.93 -1.14 6.53
CA PHE A 127 -4.93 -2.16 6.82
C PHE A 127 -5.24 -2.84 8.15
N LYS A 128 -5.01 -4.15 8.23
CA LYS A 128 -5.05 -4.90 9.48
C LYS A 128 -3.64 -5.04 10.03
N ASN A 129 -3.51 -4.90 11.34
CA ASN A 129 -2.24 -5.08 12.01
C ASN A 129 -1.72 -6.52 11.81
N PRO A 130 -0.56 -6.72 11.17
CA PRO A 130 0.00 -8.06 10.94
C PRO A 130 0.55 -8.71 12.21
N LEU A 131 0.77 -7.92 13.27
CA LEU A 131 1.27 -8.37 14.56
C LEU A 131 0.17 -8.23 15.62
N PRO A 132 -0.81 -9.15 15.69
CA PRO A 132 -1.91 -9.05 16.62
C PRO A 132 -1.41 -9.12 18.07
N TRP A 133 -1.74 -8.11 18.86
CA TRP A 133 -1.51 -8.14 20.30
C TRP A 133 -2.45 -9.15 20.95
N ARG A 134 -1.99 -9.86 21.99
CA ARG A 134 -2.78 -10.91 22.68
C ARG A 134 -4.13 -10.43 23.21
N PHE A 135 -4.31 -9.13 23.40
CA PHE A 135 -5.49 -8.53 24.01
C PHE A 135 -6.41 -7.81 23.01
N GLN A 136 -6.21 -8.00 21.72
CA GLN A 136 -6.99 -7.32 20.67
C GLN A 136 -8.50 -7.57 20.75
N ASN A 137 -8.93 -8.69 21.30
CA ASN A 137 -10.36 -8.99 21.46
C ASN A 137 -11.03 -8.16 22.56
N ASN A 138 -10.28 -7.36 23.30
CA ASN A 138 -10.76 -6.50 24.40
C ASN A 138 -10.50 -5.01 24.15
N GLU A 139 -10.47 -4.56 22.88
CA GLU A 139 -10.24 -3.16 22.52
C GLU A 139 -11.17 -2.19 23.28
N SER A 140 -12.45 -2.56 23.41
CA SER A 140 -13.45 -1.76 24.14
C SER A 140 -13.16 -1.62 25.64
N ALA A 141 -12.40 -2.55 26.23
CA ALA A 141 -12.04 -2.53 27.64
C ALA A 141 -10.71 -1.82 27.94
N MET A 142 -9.86 -1.64 26.92
CA MET A 142 -8.49 -1.14 27.12
C MET A 142 -8.27 0.31 26.66
N ASN A 143 -9.25 0.92 26.01
CA ASN A 143 -9.18 2.32 25.55
C ASN A 143 -7.90 2.65 24.74
N ILE A 144 -7.50 1.73 23.85
CA ILE A 144 -6.28 1.84 23.06
C ILE A 144 -6.54 2.74 21.85
N THR A 145 -5.90 3.90 21.80
CA THR A 145 -6.08 4.91 20.73
C THR A 145 -4.85 5.12 19.84
N GLY A 146 -3.72 4.53 20.19
CA GLY A 146 -2.46 4.69 19.45
C GLY A 146 -2.37 3.80 18.22
N LYS A 147 -1.77 4.31 17.11
CA LYS A 147 -1.55 3.56 15.86
C LYS A 147 -0.82 2.22 16.07
N LEU A 148 0.12 2.17 17.03
CA LEU A 148 0.92 0.97 17.30
C LEU A 148 0.12 -0.18 17.92
N ALA A 149 -0.89 0.15 18.72
CA ALA A 149 -1.68 -0.83 19.44
C ALA A 149 -3.06 -1.06 18.80
N SER A 150 -3.36 -0.36 17.68
CA SER A 150 -4.60 -0.53 16.94
C SER A 150 -4.58 -1.82 16.11
N ASN A 151 -5.73 -2.49 16.01
CA ASN A 151 -5.93 -3.65 15.13
C ASN A 151 -5.97 -3.27 13.65
N LYS A 152 -6.29 -2.02 13.36
CA LYS A 152 -6.46 -1.51 12.00
C LYS A 152 -5.92 -0.10 11.89
N TYR A 153 -5.49 0.22 10.68
CA TYR A 153 -5.13 1.56 10.26
C TYR A 153 -5.93 1.90 9.01
N VAL A 154 -6.63 3.03 9.03
CA VAL A 154 -7.35 3.53 7.84
C VAL A 154 -6.55 4.70 7.28
N TYR A 155 -6.12 4.55 6.05
CA TYR A 155 -5.43 5.57 5.28
C TYR A 155 -6.41 6.27 4.35
N GLN A 156 -6.45 7.60 4.40
CA GLN A 156 -7.23 8.42 3.49
C GLN A 156 -6.29 9.04 2.47
N PRO A 157 -6.25 8.52 1.24
CA PRO A 157 -5.36 9.03 0.20
C PRO A 157 -5.90 10.32 -0.43
N GLN A 158 -5.02 10.94 -1.22
CA GLN A 158 -5.36 12.06 -2.10
C GLN A 158 -5.04 11.70 -3.56
N LYS A 159 -5.61 12.45 -4.51
CA LYS A 159 -5.25 12.30 -5.93
C LYS A 159 -3.77 12.59 -6.14
N GLY A 160 -3.12 11.76 -6.96
CA GLY A 160 -1.68 11.82 -7.22
C GLY A 160 -0.84 11.14 -6.14
N GLU A 161 -1.40 10.77 -4.99
CA GLU A 161 -0.64 10.00 -4.01
C GLU A 161 -0.37 8.58 -4.51
N ILE A 162 0.86 8.12 -4.24
CA ILE A 162 1.29 6.75 -4.43
C ILE A 162 1.69 6.17 -3.08
N ILE A 163 1.25 4.95 -2.80
CA ILE A 163 1.59 4.23 -1.57
C ILE A 163 2.24 2.90 -1.89
N MET A 164 3.03 2.38 -0.95
CA MET A 164 3.60 1.05 -1.03
C MET A 164 3.74 0.43 0.36
N PHE A 165 3.50 -0.88 0.47
CA PHE A 165 3.50 -1.63 1.72
C PHE A 165 3.84 -3.10 1.48
N PRO A 166 4.28 -3.86 2.50
CA PRO A 166 4.55 -5.29 2.37
C PRO A 166 3.30 -6.07 1.96
N SER A 167 3.40 -6.88 0.93
CA SER A 167 2.26 -7.56 0.29
C SER A 167 1.51 -8.52 1.21
N HIS A 168 2.14 -9.00 2.28
CA HIS A 168 1.50 -9.88 3.28
C HIS A 168 0.59 -9.14 4.27
N VAL A 169 0.56 -7.80 4.24
CA VAL A 169 -0.34 -7.02 5.10
C VAL A 169 -1.76 -7.08 4.56
N TRP A 170 -2.67 -7.61 5.37
CA TRP A 170 -4.10 -7.67 5.04
C TRP A 170 -4.67 -6.27 4.88
N HIS A 171 -5.35 -6.04 3.78
CA HIS A 171 -5.96 -4.74 3.49
C HIS A 171 -7.29 -4.87 2.75
N GLN A 172 -8.04 -3.76 2.74
CA GLN A 172 -9.37 -3.68 2.16
C GLN A 172 -9.64 -2.25 1.68
N ILE A 173 -10.19 -2.10 0.47
CA ILE A 173 -10.73 -0.83 0.01
C ILE A 173 -12.05 -0.60 0.74
N GLN A 174 -12.21 0.57 1.36
CA GLN A 174 -13.44 0.95 2.03
C GLN A 174 -14.42 1.59 1.03
N SER A 175 -15.72 1.50 1.32
CA SER A 175 -16.73 2.22 0.57
C SER A 175 -16.53 3.74 0.69
N ASN A 176 -16.96 4.46 -0.31
CA ASN A 176 -16.95 5.91 -0.36
C ASN A 176 -18.29 6.35 -0.99
N ASP A 177 -18.85 7.46 -0.51
CA ASP A 177 -20.17 7.98 -0.90
C ASP A 177 -20.15 8.87 -2.16
N SER A 178 -19.02 8.95 -2.88
CA SER A 178 -18.94 9.76 -4.12
C SER A 178 -19.78 9.17 -5.24
N GLU A 179 -20.51 10.02 -5.95
CA GLU A 179 -21.26 9.66 -7.15
C GLU A 179 -20.32 9.42 -8.35
N ASP A 180 -19.16 10.07 -8.37
CA ASP A 180 -18.20 9.94 -9.45
C ASP A 180 -17.36 8.67 -9.32
N PRO A 181 -17.06 7.99 -10.43
CA PRO A 181 -16.14 6.85 -10.43
C PRO A 181 -14.76 7.24 -9.90
N ARG A 182 -14.18 6.39 -9.09
CA ARG A 182 -12.82 6.55 -8.55
C ARG A 182 -11.91 5.51 -9.14
N TYR A 183 -10.77 5.98 -9.64
CA TYR A 183 -9.79 5.13 -10.27
C TYR A 183 -8.49 5.14 -9.49
N SER A 184 -7.86 3.99 -9.42
CA SER A 184 -6.50 3.82 -8.92
C SER A 184 -5.77 2.73 -9.69
N ILE A 185 -4.46 2.86 -9.82
CA ILE A 185 -3.59 1.81 -10.35
C ILE A 185 -3.00 1.05 -9.18
N ALA A 186 -3.34 -0.23 -9.06
CA ALA A 186 -2.66 -1.13 -8.16
C ALA A 186 -1.51 -1.84 -8.89
N PHE A 187 -0.42 -2.12 -8.17
CA PHE A 187 0.73 -2.82 -8.74
C PHE A 187 1.45 -3.68 -7.69
N ASN A 188 2.14 -4.70 -8.16
CA ASN A 188 2.92 -5.60 -7.32
C ASN A 188 4.37 -5.68 -7.77
N VAL A 189 5.26 -5.79 -6.80
CA VAL A 189 6.71 -5.82 -6.98
C VAL A 189 7.29 -7.11 -6.43
N LEU A 190 8.20 -7.71 -7.19
CA LEU A 190 8.96 -8.89 -6.79
C LEU A 190 10.46 -8.65 -6.93
N PRO A 191 11.29 -9.15 -6.00
CA PRO A 191 12.71 -9.36 -6.25
C PRO A 191 12.91 -10.28 -7.45
N THR A 192 13.94 -10.01 -8.26
CA THR A 192 14.28 -10.81 -9.44
C THR A 192 15.76 -11.19 -9.44
N GLY A 193 16.18 -12.00 -10.41
CA GLY A 193 17.54 -12.52 -10.48
C GLY A 193 17.79 -13.70 -9.54
N THR A 194 19.02 -13.84 -9.08
CA THR A 194 19.41 -14.95 -8.21
C THR A 194 19.10 -14.60 -6.75
N LEU A 195 18.19 -15.35 -6.16
CA LEU A 195 17.75 -15.21 -4.77
C LEU A 195 18.22 -16.42 -3.95
N GLY A 196 18.53 -16.17 -2.68
CA GLY A 196 19.01 -17.21 -1.75
C GLY A 196 20.49 -17.55 -1.92
N ASN A 197 20.93 -18.49 -1.12
CA ASN A 197 22.32 -18.95 -1.08
C ASN A 197 22.36 -20.48 -1.07
N TRP A 198 23.43 -21.07 -1.61
CA TRP A 198 23.74 -22.49 -1.55
C TRP A 198 22.59 -23.38 -2.07
N ASP A 199 22.03 -24.23 -1.23
CA ASP A 199 20.97 -25.20 -1.53
C ASP A 199 19.58 -24.55 -1.67
N SER A 200 19.43 -23.30 -1.28
CA SER A 200 18.19 -22.52 -1.39
C SER A 200 18.21 -21.50 -2.54
N THR A 201 19.20 -21.59 -3.44
CA THR A 201 19.33 -20.67 -4.57
C THR A 201 18.23 -20.86 -5.61
N VAL A 202 17.57 -19.78 -5.99
CA VAL A 202 16.59 -19.75 -7.08
C VAL A 202 16.87 -18.55 -8.00
N ASN A 203 16.68 -18.72 -9.29
CA ASN A 203 16.72 -17.63 -10.26
C ASN A 203 15.29 -17.27 -10.65
N LEU A 204 14.84 -16.08 -10.23
CA LEU A 204 13.50 -15.59 -10.50
C LEU A 204 13.52 -14.60 -11.67
N LYS A 205 12.70 -14.88 -12.68
CA LYS A 205 12.52 -14.02 -13.85
C LYS A 205 11.05 -13.77 -14.09
N VAL A 206 10.68 -12.49 -14.22
CA VAL A 206 9.33 -12.12 -14.70
C VAL A 206 9.28 -12.36 -16.20
N ILE A 207 8.32 -13.16 -16.64
CA ILE A 207 8.02 -13.41 -18.05
C ILE A 207 6.71 -12.68 -18.34
N LYS A 208 6.76 -11.74 -19.27
CA LYS A 208 5.62 -10.98 -19.77
C LYS A 208 5.25 -11.46 -21.16
#